data_bd9db661d7442924037551450e8184be
#
_entry.id   bd9db661d7442924037551450e8184be
#
_cell.length_a   1.000
_cell.length_b   1.000
_cell.length_c   1.000
_cell.angle_alpha   90.00
_cell.angle_beta   90.00
_cell.angle_gamma   90.00
#
_symmetry.space_group_name_H-M   'P 1'
#
loop_
_entity.id
_entity.type
_entity.pdbx_description
1 polymer ?
#
loop_
_entity_poly.entity_id
_entity_poly.type
_entity_poly.pdbx_seq_one_letter_code
_entity_poly.pdbx_strand_id
1 'polypeptide(L)'
;MLDATICDIYLINESGNLVGRPILTACIDAYSSLCCGYALSWEGGVYSLKGLMLNIITDKQKWCERFGISIEKEQWDADKLPATFVTDMGSEYKSENFEQITELGVTVVNLPSYRPELKGAVEKFFDLVQSTYKPYLKGKGVIEPDYQERGAHDYRKDACLTMADFEKVILQCIIYYNSQRIIEKFPYTEAMIQNQVQPFASSIWEWGKTQAGANLIAVSKEQVVFTLLPRTTGRFSRFGLRVNKMRYKRDGFTEKYLAGGEATVAYNPDDVSKVWLIEKGAYIPFELIESRYEGKELSDVELMQKGRKELVRTAAVSNLQAQINLAQSIEVIAASVKKPDSINIKTIRDTRQKEQRRKHVNYVGEEMKHD
;
A
#
# COMPACT_ATOMS: atom_id res chain seq x y z
N MET A 1 -15.93 -9.69 -14.45
CA MET A 1 -14.63 -10.28 -14.82
C MET A 1 -13.53 -9.28 -14.53
N LEU A 2 -12.41 -9.73 -14.01
CA LEU A 2 -11.34 -8.92 -13.49
C LEU A 2 -10.01 -9.39 -14.08
N ASP A 3 -9.22 -8.47 -14.67
CA ASP A 3 -7.93 -8.78 -15.25
C ASP A 3 -7.07 -7.51 -15.38
N ALA A 4 -5.79 -7.68 -15.71
CA ALA A 4 -4.83 -6.60 -15.90
C ALA A 4 -4.00 -6.81 -17.16
N THR A 5 -3.64 -5.72 -17.84
CA THR A 5 -2.76 -5.73 -19.00
C THR A 5 -1.69 -4.64 -18.90
N ILE A 6 -0.52 -4.91 -19.45
CA ILE A 6 0.51 -3.87 -19.63
C ILE A 6 0.18 -3.09 -20.90
N CYS A 7 -0.03 -1.78 -20.78
CA CYS A 7 -0.33 -0.95 -21.93
C CYS A 7 0.85 -0.83 -22.89
N ASP A 8 0.56 -0.78 -24.19
CA ASP A 8 1.58 -0.68 -25.23
C ASP A 8 2.02 0.78 -25.48
N ILE A 9 2.42 1.44 -24.41
CA ILE A 9 2.93 2.81 -24.44
C ILE A 9 3.97 3.02 -23.34
N TYR A 10 5.02 3.76 -23.64
CA TYR A 10 5.99 4.25 -22.65
C TYR A 10 5.58 5.64 -22.15
N LEU A 11 5.65 5.85 -20.84
CA LEU A 11 5.34 7.12 -20.19
C LEU A 11 6.54 7.68 -19.44
N ILE A 12 6.49 9.00 -19.22
CA ILE A 12 7.48 9.75 -18.43
C ILE A 12 6.87 10.27 -17.13
N ASN A 13 7.72 10.69 -16.18
CA ASN A 13 7.30 11.46 -15.03
C ASN A 13 7.26 12.97 -15.34
N GLU A 14 6.78 13.77 -14.39
CA GLU A 14 6.71 15.24 -14.52
C GLU A 14 8.08 15.91 -14.75
N SER A 15 9.18 15.25 -14.37
CA SER A 15 10.55 15.73 -14.61
C SER A 15 11.10 15.33 -15.99
N GLY A 16 10.30 14.68 -16.85
CA GLY A 16 10.71 14.24 -18.18
C GLY A 16 11.52 12.94 -18.21
N ASN A 17 11.63 12.22 -17.09
CA ASN A 17 12.34 10.95 -17.06
C ASN A 17 11.42 9.79 -17.43
N LEU A 18 11.94 8.85 -18.21
CA LEU A 18 11.23 7.62 -18.56
C LEU A 18 10.93 6.81 -17.30
N VAL A 19 9.65 6.46 -17.11
CA VAL A 19 9.21 5.57 -16.01
C VAL A 19 9.02 4.15 -16.52
N GLY A 20 8.27 3.97 -17.61
CA GLY A 20 7.99 2.67 -18.17
C GLY A 20 6.62 2.56 -18.81
N ARG A 21 6.07 1.34 -18.83
CA ARG A 21 4.75 1.01 -19.35
C ARG A 21 3.77 0.87 -18.19
N PRO A 22 2.63 1.57 -18.21
CA PRO A 22 1.63 1.45 -17.15
C PRO A 22 0.85 0.12 -17.27
N ILE A 23 0.33 -0.32 -16.14
CA ILE A 23 -0.58 -1.46 -16.05
C ILE A 23 -2.01 -0.93 -15.91
N LEU A 24 -2.89 -1.37 -16.81
CA LEU A 24 -4.32 -1.13 -16.75
C LEU A 24 -5.02 -2.35 -16.17
N THR A 25 -5.64 -2.20 -15.01
CA THR A 25 -6.49 -3.21 -14.38
C THR A 25 -7.94 -2.79 -14.58
N ALA A 26 -8.84 -3.71 -14.96
CA ALA A 26 -10.23 -3.39 -15.21
C ALA A 26 -11.18 -4.46 -14.70
N CYS A 27 -12.40 -4.02 -14.36
CA CYS A 27 -13.53 -4.88 -14.04
C CYS A 27 -14.62 -4.71 -15.10
N ILE A 28 -14.91 -5.77 -15.84
CA ILE A 28 -15.90 -5.78 -16.92
C ILE A 28 -17.09 -6.64 -16.51
N ASP A 29 -18.29 -6.12 -16.67
CA ASP A 29 -19.50 -6.90 -16.48
C ASP A 29 -19.64 -7.95 -17.60
N ALA A 30 -19.86 -9.20 -17.20
CA ALA A 30 -19.93 -10.30 -18.15
C ALA A 30 -21.18 -10.29 -19.03
N TYR A 31 -22.27 -9.69 -18.54
CA TYR A 31 -23.53 -9.61 -19.25
C TYR A 31 -23.55 -8.46 -20.26
N SER A 32 -23.33 -7.25 -19.81
CA SER A 32 -23.44 -6.03 -20.64
C SER A 32 -22.14 -5.65 -21.34
N SER A 33 -21.03 -6.23 -20.96
CA SER A 33 -19.66 -5.81 -21.32
C SER A 33 -19.29 -4.41 -20.78
N LEU A 34 -20.05 -3.83 -19.86
CA LEU A 34 -19.72 -2.53 -19.27
C LEU A 34 -18.41 -2.61 -18.48
N CYS A 35 -17.53 -1.63 -18.67
CA CYS A 35 -16.42 -1.41 -17.75
C CYS A 35 -16.97 -0.79 -16.47
N CYS A 36 -17.08 -1.58 -15.38
CA CYS A 36 -17.56 -1.12 -14.08
C CYS A 36 -16.56 -0.21 -13.37
N GLY A 37 -15.28 -0.40 -13.66
CA GLY A 37 -14.19 0.40 -13.10
C GLY A 37 -12.83 -0.03 -13.62
N TYR A 38 -11.83 0.85 -13.40
CA TYR A 38 -10.46 0.64 -13.82
C TYR A 38 -9.46 1.21 -12.79
N ALA A 39 -8.22 0.80 -12.89
CA ALA A 39 -7.09 1.42 -12.22
C ALA A 39 -5.88 1.43 -13.15
N LEU A 40 -5.12 2.53 -13.14
CA LEU A 40 -3.81 2.64 -13.75
C LEU A 40 -2.73 2.64 -12.67
N SER A 41 -1.68 1.87 -12.85
CA SER A 41 -0.58 1.74 -11.90
C SER A 41 0.74 1.43 -12.60
N TRP A 42 1.85 1.64 -11.90
CA TRP A 42 3.18 1.24 -12.38
C TRP A 42 3.49 -0.22 -12.06
N GLU A 43 2.86 -0.76 -11.03
CA GLU A 43 3.03 -2.13 -10.58
C GLU A 43 1.65 -2.78 -10.42
N GLY A 44 1.58 -4.07 -10.70
CA GLY A 44 0.40 -4.89 -10.44
C GLY A 44 0.23 -5.21 -8.95
N GLY A 45 -0.76 -6.03 -8.64
CA GLY A 45 -0.97 -6.56 -7.31
C GLY A 45 -1.96 -5.77 -6.45
N VAL A 46 -1.79 -5.83 -5.13
CA VAL A 46 -2.78 -5.35 -4.15
C VAL A 46 -3.11 -3.85 -4.29
N TYR A 47 -2.12 -3.01 -4.61
CA TYR A 47 -2.34 -1.57 -4.79
C TYR A 47 -3.23 -1.25 -5.99
N SER A 48 -3.01 -1.94 -7.11
CA SER A 48 -3.85 -1.85 -8.30
C SER A 48 -5.28 -2.29 -8.01
N LEU A 49 -5.47 -3.38 -7.26
CA LEU A 49 -6.77 -3.88 -6.85
C LEU A 49 -7.50 -2.92 -5.90
N LYS A 50 -6.81 -2.32 -4.93
CA LYS A 50 -7.39 -1.29 -4.05
C LYS A 50 -7.89 -0.10 -4.86
N GLY A 51 -7.08 0.41 -5.79
CA GLY A 51 -7.45 1.49 -6.70
C GLY A 51 -8.69 1.15 -7.53
N LEU A 52 -8.72 -0.05 -8.11
CA LEU A 52 -9.85 -0.55 -8.88
C LEU A 52 -11.13 -0.64 -8.03
N MET A 53 -11.09 -1.23 -6.83
CA MET A 53 -12.27 -1.36 -5.97
C MET A 53 -12.82 0.01 -5.58
N LEU A 54 -11.95 0.95 -5.24
CA LEU A 54 -12.34 2.32 -4.94
C LEU A 54 -12.93 3.04 -6.17
N ASN A 55 -12.39 2.81 -7.36
CA ASN A 55 -12.95 3.35 -8.59
C ASN A 55 -14.34 2.76 -8.88
N ILE A 56 -14.53 1.43 -8.73
CA ILE A 56 -15.83 0.78 -8.97
C ILE A 56 -16.94 1.43 -8.13
N ILE A 57 -16.70 1.70 -6.85
CA ILE A 57 -17.72 2.26 -5.94
C ILE A 57 -17.83 3.78 -5.96
N THR A 58 -16.98 4.46 -6.72
CA THR A 58 -17.02 5.91 -6.84
C THR A 58 -18.02 6.32 -7.92
N ASP A 59 -18.82 7.34 -7.61
CA ASP A 59 -19.67 8.01 -8.60
C ASP A 59 -18.84 8.47 -9.81
N LYS A 60 -19.23 8.02 -11.01
CA LYS A 60 -18.43 8.20 -12.22
C LYS A 60 -18.46 9.63 -12.76
N GLN A 61 -19.51 10.41 -12.51
CA GLN A 61 -19.55 11.83 -12.88
C GLN A 61 -18.48 12.57 -12.06
N LYS A 62 -18.46 12.40 -10.72
CA LYS A 62 -17.45 12.99 -9.83
C LYS A 62 -16.04 12.50 -10.14
N TRP A 63 -15.91 11.24 -10.56
CA TRP A 63 -14.59 10.71 -10.96
C TRP A 63 -14.08 11.43 -12.21
N CYS A 64 -14.91 11.54 -13.25
CA CYS A 64 -14.55 12.19 -14.52
C CYS A 64 -14.28 13.69 -14.34
N GLU A 65 -15.06 14.38 -13.50
CA GLU A 65 -14.85 15.81 -13.17
C GLU A 65 -13.44 16.10 -12.65
N ARG A 66 -12.80 15.17 -11.92
CA ARG A 66 -11.41 15.32 -11.43
C ARG A 66 -10.40 15.48 -12.57
N PHE A 67 -10.73 14.98 -13.75
CA PHE A 67 -9.93 15.05 -14.98
C PHE A 67 -10.41 16.13 -15.95
N GLY A 68 -11.39 16.93 -15.56
CA GLY A 68 -12.01 17.95 -16.40
C GLY A 68 -12.93 17.38 -17.49
N ILE A 69 -13.44 16.17 -17.32
CA ILE A 69 -14.33 15.48 -18.25
C ILE A 69 -15.73 15.46 -17.65
N SER A 70 -16.71 16.00 -18.38
CA SER A 70 -18.12 15.95 -18.00
C SER A 70 -18.83 14.81 -18.72
N ILE A 71 -19.61 14.01 -17.99
CA ILE A 71 -20.42 12.93 -18.53
C ILE A 71 -21.83 12.97 -17.93
N GLU A 72 -22.80 12.49 -18.69
CA GLU A 72 -24.13 12.22 -18.17
C GLU A 72 -24.15 10.90 -17.41
N LYS A 73 -25.04 10.77 -16.43
CA LYS A 73 -25.13 9.59 -15.57
C LYS A 73 -25.33 8.30 -16.37
N GLU A 74 -26.17 8.36 -17.41
CA GLU A 74 -26.53 7.25 -18.27
C GLU A 74 -25.35 6.71 -19.10
N GLN A 75 -24.28 7.51 -19.24
CA GLN A 75 -23.09 7.08 -19.96
C GLN A 75 -22.26 6.08 -19.14
N TRP A 76 -22.31 6.18 -17.80
CA TRP A 76 -21.55 5.30 -16.92
C TRP A 76 -22.11 5.28 -15.49
N ASP A 77 -23.20 4.56 -15.25
CA ASP A 77 -23.82 4.43 -13.93
C ASP A 77 -23.42 3.13 -13.24
N ALA A 78 -22.18 3.06 -12.77
CA ALA A 78 -21.62 1.93 -12.00
C ALA A 78 -20.91 2.44 -10.74
N ASP A 79 -21.60 2.36 -9.60
CA ASP A 79 -21.16 2.86 -8.30
C ASP A 79 -21.25 1.81 -7.16
N LYS A 80 -21.46 0.54 -7.52
CA LYS A 80 -21.59 -0.57 -6.57
C LYS A 80 -20.68 -1.74 -6.95
N LEU A 81 -20.27 -2.52 -5.97
CA LEU A 81 -19.50 -3.71 -6.22
C LEU A 81 -20.37 -4.80 -6.87
N PRO A 82 -19.87 -5.50 -7.89
CA PRO A 82 -20.46 -6.76 -8.33
C PRO A 82 -20.44 -7.80 -7.20
N ALA A 83 -21.53 -8.54 -7.03
CA ALA A 83 -21.58 -9.60 -6.02
C ALA A 83 -20.64 -10.77 -6.31
N THR A 84 -20.21 -10.93 -7.57
CA THR A 84 -19.27 -11.98 -7.96
C THR A 84 -18.16 -11.42 -8.82
N PHE A 85 -16.92 -11.60 -8.39
CA PHE A 85 -15.73 -11.37 -9.21
C PHE A 85 -15.24 -12.70 -9.80
N VAL A 86 -15.03 -12.70 -11.10
CA VAL A 86 -14.42 -13.80 -11.82
C VAL A 86 -13.02 -13.37 -12.21
N THR A 87 -12.00 -14.10 -11.71
CA THR A 87 -10.58 -13.81 -11.93
C THR A 87 -9.89 -15.04 -12.49
N ASP A 88 -8.67 -14.85 -12.99
CA ASP A 88 -7.80 -15.99 -13.24
C ASP A 88 -7.07 -16.42 -11.95
N MET A 89 -6.18 -17.41 -12.11
CA MET A 89 -5.32 -17.87 -11.03
C MET A 89 -4.03 -17.05 -10.91
N GLY A 90 -4.01 -15.78 -11.32
CA GLY A 90 -2.88 -14.87 -11.15
C GLY A 90 -2.47 -14.73 -9.67
N SER A 91 -1.19 -14.48 -9.42
CA SER A 91 -0.65 -14.40 -8.05
C SER A 91 -1.30 -13.30 -7.22
N GLU A 92 -1.67 -12.19 -7.85
CA GLU A 92 -2.36 -11.06 -7.23
C GLU A 92 -3.74 -11.42 -6.71
N TYR A 93 -4.48 -12.30 -7.42
CA TYR A 93 -5.83 -12.72 -7.06
C TYR A 93 -5.85 -13.90 -6.06
N LYS A 94 -4.70 -14.54 -5.83
CA LYS A 94 -4.50 -15.56 -4.79
C LYS A 94 -3.97 -14.98 -3.49
N SER A 95 -3.71 -13.67 -3.44
CA SER A 95 -3.19 -13.04 -2.23
C SER A 95 -4.25 -13.04 -1.13
N GLU A 96 -3.84 -13.29 0.11
CA GLU A 96 -4.72 -13.18 1.28
C GLU A 96 -5.41 -11.80 1.33
N ASN A 97 -4.77 -10.76 0.85
CA ASN A 97 -5.32 -9.41 0.80
C ASN A 97 -6.50 -9.29 -0.17
N PHE A 98 -6.50 -10.02 -1.29
CA PHE A 98 -7.63 -10.01 -2.23
C PHE A 98 -8.79 -10.85 -1.70
N GLU A 99 -8.51 -12.00 -1.09
CA GLU A 99 -9.55 -12.84 -0.48
C GLU A 99 -10.34 -12.10 0.60
N GLN A 100 -9.75 -11.09 1.24
CA GLN A 100 -10.44 -10.23 2.22
C GLN A 100 -11.66 -9.51 1.63
N ILE A 101 -11.76 -9.34 0.31
CA ILE A 101 -12.93 -8.72 -0.35
C ILE A 101 -14.21 -9.52 -0.08
N THR A 102 -14.11 -10.80 0.22
CA THR A 102 -15.25 -11.65 0.60
C THR A 102 -15.93 -11.17 1.88
N GLU A 103 -15.24 -10.46 2.74
CA GLU A 103 -15.81 -9.82 3.93
C GLU A 103 -16.84 -8.73 3.60
N LEU A 104 -16.78 -8.17 2.38
CA LEU A 104 -17.77 -7.22 1.85
C LEU A 104 -19.03 -7.93 1.27
N GLY A 105 -19.12 -9.25 1.39
CA GLY A 105 -20.22 -10.06 0.82
C GLY A 105 -20.00 -10.46 -0.64
N VAL A 106 -18.83 -10.22 -1.19
CA VAL A 106 -18.46 -10.57 -2.56
C VAL A 106 -18.03 -12.03 -2.65
N THR A 107 -18.44 -12.72 -3.70
CA THR A 107 -17.95 -14.05 -4.05
C THR A 107 -16.81 -13.94 -5.07
N VAL A 108 -15.70 -14.60 -4.82
CA VAL A 108 -14.58 -14.68 -5.78
C VAL A 108 -14.57 -16.06 -6.42
N VAL A 109 -14.63 -16.08 -7.74
CA VAL A 109 -14.57 -17.31 -8.57
C VAL A 109 -13.29 -17.29 -9.38
N ASN A 110 -12.38 -18.20 -9.07
CA ASN A 110 -11.14 -18.37 -9.82
C ASN A 110 -11.37 -19.31 -10.98
N LEU A 111 -11.10 -18.84 -12.19
CA LEU A 111 -11.20 -19.67 -13.41
C LEU A 111 -10.05 -20.68 -13.45
N PRO A 112 -10.31 -21.88 -13.99
CA PRO A 112 -9.26 -22.85 -14.26
C PRO A 112 -8.20 -22.27 -15.21
N SER A 113 -6.94 -22.58 -14.95
CA SER A 113 -5.85 -22.22 -15.87
C SER A 113 -6.10 -22.79 -17.28
N TYR A 114 -5.65 -22.07 -18.31
CA TYR A 114 -5.76 -22.46 -19.72
C TYR A 114 -7.20 -22.55 -20.29
N ARG A 115 -8.10 -21.68 -19.79
CA ARG A 115 -9.45 -21.51 -20.33
C ARG A 115 -9.67 -20.06 -20.80
N PRO A 116 -8.98 -19.59 -21.86
CA PRO A 116 -9.08 -18.20 -22.34
C PRO A 116 -10.48 -17.82 -22.78
N GLU A 117 -11.28 -18.77 -23.28
CA GLU A 117 -12.66 -18.53 -23.69
C GLU A 117 -13.56 -17.96 -22.58
N LEU A 118 -13.20 -18.20 -21.31
CA LEU A 118 -13.96 -17.68 -20.16
C LEU A 118 -13.59 -16.24 -19.79
N LYS A 119 -12.53 -15.67 -20.37
CA LYS A 119 -12.07 -14.29 -20.18
C LYS A 119 -12.33 -13.37 -21.35
N GLY A 120 -12.89 -13.86 -22.44
CA GLY A 120 -13.03 -13.14 -23.70
C GLY A 120 -13.59 -11.71 -23.60
N ALA A 121 -14.43 -11.41 -22.60
CA ALA A 121 -14.98 -10.07 -22.42
C ALA A 121 -13.94 -9.04 -21.96
N VAL A 122 -13.10 -9.39 -20.96
CA VAL A 122 -12.08 -8.49 -20.43
C VAL A 122 -10.88 -8.36 -21.35
N GLU A 123 -10.45 -9.45 -21.99
CA GLU A 123 -9.39 -9.44 -23.01
C GLU A 123 -9.79 -8.55 -24.19
N LYS A 124 -11.01 -8.74 -24.69
CA LYS A 124 -11.54 -7.91 -25.79
C LYS A 124 -11.67 -6.43 -25.40
N PHE A 125 -11.98 -6.13 -24.15
CA PHE A 125 -11.98 -4.77 -23.65
C PHE A 125 -10.58 -4.15 -23.76
N PHE A 126 -9.53 -4.82 -23.30
CA PHE A 126 -8.17 -4.32 -23.39
C PHE A 126 -7.72 -4.08 -24.84
N ASP A 127 -8.01 -5.03 -25.73
CA ASP A 127 -7.70 -4.91 -27.16
C ASP A 127 -8.40 -3.70 -27.79
N LEU A 128 -9.68 -3.51 -27.48
CA LEU A 128 -10.47 -2.40 -28.02
C LEU A 128 -10.00 -1.05 -27.47
N VAL A 129 -9.73 -0.94 -26.18
CA VAL A 129 -9.20 0.30 -25.60
C VAL A 129 -7.85 0.65 -26.19
N GLN A 130 -6.94 -0.32 -26.29
CA GLN A 130 -5.63 -0.09 -26.86
C GLN A 130 -5.69 0.26 -28.36
N SER A 131 -6.50 -0.42 -29.12
CA SER A 131 -6.69 -0.11 -30.56
C SER A 131 -7.32 1.26 -30.79
N THR A 132 -8.11 1.75 -29.83
CA THR A 132 -8.75 3.08 -29.92
C THR A 132 -7.73 4.21 -29.80
N TYR A 133 -6.80 4.16 -28.82
CA TYR A 133 -5.86 5.28 -28.63
C TYR A 133 -4.59 5.19 -29.47
N LYS A 134 -4.12 3.99 -29.83
CA LYS A 134 -2.85 3.79 -30.53
C LYS A 134 -2.69 4.65 -31.80
N PRO A 135 -3.66 4.74 -32.71
CA PRO A 135 -3.51 5.54 -33.93
C PRO A 135 -3.29 7.04 -33.65
N TYR A 136 -3.89 7.58 -32.60
CA TYR A 136 -3.80 9.00 -32.23
C TYR A 136 -2.56 9.35 -31.43
N LEU A 137 -1.91 8.36 -30.81
CA LEU A 137 -0.70 8.54 -30.02
C LEU A 137 0.57 7.98 -30.72
N LYS A 138 0.49 7.71 -32.02
CA LYS A 138 1.64 7.29 -32.81
C LYS A 138 2.77 8.32 -32.71
N GLY A 139 4.01 7.86 -32.45
CA GLY A 139 5.16 8.75 -32.23
C GLY A 139 5.17 9.46 -30.86
N LYS A 140 4.36 8.99 -29.90
CA LYS A 140 4.31 9.50 -28.52
C LYS A 140 4.56 8.40 -27.48
N GLY A 141 5.45 7.48 -27.79
CA GLY A 141 5.83 6.36 -26.93
C GLY A 141 4.99 5.09 -27.14
N VAL A 142 4.02 5.09 -28.08
CA VAL A 142 3.23 3.90 -28.44
C VAL A 142 4.13 2.89 -29.15
N ILE A 143 4.02 1.63 -28.73
CA ILE A 143 4.76 0.50 -29.27
C ILE A 143 4.02 -0.03 -30.49
N GLU A 144 4.72 -0.08 -31.63
CA GLU A 144 4.22 -0.64 -32.86
C GLU A 144 4.57 -2.15 -32.92
N PRO A 145 3.91 -2.95 -33.81
CA PRO A 145 4.10 -4.40 -33.88
C PRO A 145 5.54 -4.84 -34.19
N ASP A 146 6.34 -3.97 -34.82
CA ASP A 146 7.74 -4.24 -35.21
C ASP A 146 8.74 -4.15 -34.06
N TYR A 147 8.32 -3.82 -32.82
CA TYR A 147 9.19 -3.53 -31.70
C TYR A 147 10.19 -4.64 -31.32
N GLN A 148 9.94 -5.88 -31.72
CA GLN A 148 10.83 -7.01 -31.51
C GLN A 148 11.77 -7.30 -32.69
N GLU A 149 11.63 -6.59 -33.82
CA GLU A 149 12.46 -6.81 -34.98
C GLU A 149 13.87 -6.24 -34.76
N ARG A 150 14.85 -6.86 -35.41
CA ARG A 150 16.24 -6.39 -35.33
C ARG A 150 16.39 -5.03 -36.02
N GLY A 151 16.70 -4.00 -35.25
CA GLY A 151 16.83 -2.62 -35.75
C GLY A 151 15.53 -1.82 -35.69
N ALA A 152 14.49 -2.34 -35.03
CA ALA A 152 13.26 -1.59 -34.76
C ALA A 152 13.53 -0.29 -34.02
N HIS A 153 12.60 0.65 -34.18
CA HIS A 153 12.67 1.94 -33.49
C HIS A 153 12.59 1.75 -31.97
N ASP A 154 13.37 2.57 -31.24
CA ASP A 154 13.31 2.58 -29.77
C ASP A 154 12.21 3.54 -29.28
N TYR A 155 10.99 3.00 -29.15
CA TYR A 155 9.78 3.74 -28.76
C TYR A 155 9.87 4.42 -27.37
N ARG A 156 10.85 4.07 -26.55
CA ARG A 156 11.14 4.76 -25.28
C ARG A 156 11.56 6.20 -25.47
N LYS A 157 12.18 6.51 -26.60
CA LYS A 157 12.66 7.86 -26.97
C LYS A 157 11.53 8.80 -27.37
N ASP A 158 10.39 8.24 -27.74
CA ASP A 158 9.20 9.02 -28.16
C ASP A 158 8.26 9.29 -26.98
N ALA A 159 8.54 8.72 -25.80
CA ALA A 159 7.70 8.89 -24.62
C ALA A 159 7.60 10.37 -24.22
N CYS A 160 6.38 10.89 -24.13
CA CYS A 160 6.13 12.30 -23.80
C CYS A 160 4.90 12.53 -22.92
N LEU A 161 4.06 11.51 -22.71
CA LEU A 161 2.89 11.62 -21.83
C LEU A 161 3.27 11.22 -20.40
N THR A 162 2.69 11.93 -19.43
CA THR A 162 2.70 11.52 -18.03
C THR A 162 1.59 10.51 -17.74
N MET A 163 1.59 9.88 -16.55
CA MET A 163 0.49 9.01 -16.11
C MET A 163 -0.84 9.77 -16.09
N ALA A 164 -0.85 11.02 -15.62
CA ALA A 164 -2.06 11.85 -15.56
C ALA A 164 -2.63 12.18 -16.94
N ASP A 165 -1.77 12.43 -17.94
CA ASP A 165 -2.20 12.65 -19.32
C ASP A 165 -2.77 11.38 -19.93
N PHE A 166 -2.09 10.26 -19.72
CA PHE A 166 -2.53 8.97 -20.25
C PHE A 166 -3.82 8.49 -19.59
N GLU A 167 -4.03 8.78 -18.29
CA GLU A 167 -5.28 8.45 -17.61
C GLU A 167 -6.47 9.17 -18.22
N LYS A 168 -6.33 10.44 -18.65
CA LYS A 168 -7.39 11.14 -19.39
C LYS A 168 -7.71 10.46 -20.71
N VAL A 169 -6.70 9.95 -21.43
CA VAL A 169 -6.90 9.21 -22.68
C VAL A 169 -7.66 7.91 -22.41
N ILE A 170 -7.24 7.13 -21.44
CA ILE A 170 -7.91 5.87 -21.06
C ILE A 170 -9.35 6.14 -20.63
N LEU A 171 -9.58 7.20 -19.86
CA LEU A 171 -10.92 7.58 -19.40
C LEU A 171 -11.86 7.90 -20.57
N GLN A 172 -11.40 8.66 -21.56
CA GLN A 172 -12.15 8.92 -22.79
C GLN A 172 -12.45 7.64 -23.58
N CYS A 173 -11.48 6.73 -23.69
CA CYS A 173 -11.67 5.44 -24.35
C CYS A 173 -12.73 4.60 -23.63
N ILE A 174 -12.74 4.59 -22.29
CA ILE A 174 -13.71 3.85 -21.49
C ILE A 174 -15.12 4.45 -21.63
N ILE A 175 -15.25 5.79 -21.62
CA ILE A 175 -16.54 6.47 -21.82
C ILE A 175 -17.12 6.11 -23.19
N TYR A 176 -16.30 6.20 -24.24
CA TYR A 176 -16.70 5.78 -25.58
C TYR A 176 -17.08 4.30 -25.63
N TYR A 177 -16.27 3.43 -25.06
CA TYR A 177 -16.52 1.99 -25.00
C TYR A 177 -17.85 1.66 -24.31
N ASN A 178 -18.17 2.33 -23.21
CA ASN A 178 -19.37 2.09 -22.43
C ASN A 178 -20.63 2.64 -23.09
N SER A 179 -20.58 3.86 -23.64
CA SER A 179 -21.78 4.64 -23.99
C SER A 179 -22.05 4.81 -25.49
N GLN A 180 -21.05 4.56 -26.34
CA GLN A 180 -21.16 4.85 -27.77
C GLN A 180 -20.77 3.70 -28.70
N ARG A 181 -19.98 2.74 -28.22
CA ARG A 181 -19.58 1.57 -29.00
C ARG A 181 -20.75 0.62 -29.16
N ILE A 182 -21.13 0.34 -30.42
CA ILE A 182 -22.20 -0.60 -30.76
C ILE A 182 -21.76 -2.04 -30.47
N ILE A 183 -22.60 -2.82 -29.80
CA ILE A 183 -22.46 -4.25 -29.56
C ILE A 183 -23.38 -4.99 -30.54
N GLU A 184 -22.86 -5.33 -31.73
CA GLU A 184 -23.65 -5.88 -32.82
C GLU A 184 -24.26 -7.27 -32.54
N LYS A 185 -23.54 -8.10 -31.75
CA LYS A 185 -23.90 -9.51 -31.54
C LYS A 185 -24.47 -9.79 -30.14
N PHE A 186 -25.13 -8.80 -29.55
CA PHE A 186 -25.78 -9.03 -28.26
C PHE A 186 -27.07 -9.83 -28.44
N PRO A 187 -27.35 -10.86 -27.61
CA PRO A 187 -28.56 -11.68 -27.72
C PRO A 187 -29.77 -10.94 -27.11
N TYR A 188 -30.39 -10.08 -27.89
CA TYR A 188 -31.58 -9.33 -27.48
C TYR A 188 -32.76 -10.24 -27.18
N THR A 189 -33.42 -9.98 -26.06
CA THR A 189 -34.73 -10.56 -25.76
C THR A 189 -35.85 -9.70 -26.34
N GLU A 190 -37.04 -10.30 -26.50
CA GLU A 190 -38.23 -9.57 -26.95
C GLU A 190 -38.51 -8.36 -26.05
N ALA A 191 -38.42 -8.52 -24.75
CA ALA A 191 -38.60 -7.45 -23.77
C ALA A 191 -37.60 -6.29 -23.96
N MET A 192 -36.35 -6.55 -24.30
CA MET A 192 -35.35 -5.51 -24.59
C MET A 192 -35.74 -4.71 -25.85
N ILE A 193 -36.24 -5.39 -26.87
CA ILE A 193 -36.66 -4.77 -28.11
C ILE A 193 -37.88 -3.89 -27.84
N GLN A 194 -38.87 -4.37 -27.09
CA GLN A 194 -40.08 -3.60 -26.71
C GLN A 194 -39.73 -2.38 -25.88
N ASN A 195 -38.72 -2.46 -25.00
CA ASN A 195 -38.24 -1.34 -24.19
C ASN A 195 -37.19 -0.49 -24.90
N GLN A 196 -36.92 -0.71 -26.20
CA GLN A 196 -35.97 0.07 -27.01
C GLN A 196 -34.57 0.17 -26.40
N VAL A 197 -34.07 -0.89 -25.72
CA VAL A 197 -32.72 -0.94 -25.15
C VAL A 197 -31.69 -0.74 -26.25
N GLN A 198 -30.87 0.31 -26.14
CA GLN A 198 -29.88 0.64 -27.15
C GLN A 198 -28.70 -0.38 -27.12
N PRO A 199 -28.00 -0.62 -28.25
CA PRO A 199 -26.92 -1.60 -28.36
C PRO A 199 -25.58 -1.07 -27.76
N PHE A 200 -25.64 -0.40 -26.64
CA PHE A 200 -24.48 0.12 -25.91
C PHE A 200 -24.34 -0.59 -24.57
N ALA A 201 -23.12 -0.77 -24.10
CA ALA A 201 -22.85 -1.44 -22.84
C ALA A 201 -23.59 -0.76 -21.67
N SER A 202 -23.65 0.58 -21.63
CA SER A 202 -24.35 1.34 -20.60
C SER A 202 -25.85 1.07 -20.61
N SER A 203 -26.49 1.05 -21.79
CA SER A 203 -27.94 0.82 -21.91
C SER A 203 -28.31 -0.63 -21.55
N ILE A 204 -27.49 -1.60 -21.96
CA ILE A 204 -27.67 -3.01 -21.60
C ILE A 204 -27.45 -3.21 -20.09
N TRP A 205 -26.50 -2.50 -19.49
CA TRP A 205 -26.25 -2.50 -18.06
C TRP A 205 -27.47 -1.95 -17.28
N GLU A 206 -27.99 -0.80 -17.69
CA GLU A 206 -29.18 -0.22 -17.08
C GLU A 206 -30.39 -1.18 -17.13
N TRP A 207 -30.61 -1.82 -18.26
CA TRP A 207 -31.61 -2.89 -18.39
C TRP A 207 -31.30 -4.05 -17.44
N GLY A 208 -30.07 -4.53 -17.43
CA GLY A 208 -29.63 -5.64 -16.58
C GLY A 208 -29.85 -5.39 -15.08
N LYS A 209 -29.64 -4.17 -14.60
CA LYS A 209 -29.90 -3.78 -13.20
C LYS A 209 -31.35 -3.98 -12.76
N THR A 210 -32.30 -3.93 -13.69
CA THR A 210 -33.72 -4.10 -13.39
C THR A 210 -34.19 -5.55 -13.40
N GLN A 211 -33.33 -6.48 -13.84
CA GLN A 211 -33.68 -7.88 -13.96
C GLN A 211 -33.50 -8.66 -12.65
N ALA A 212 -34.31 -9.68 -12.47
CA ALA A 212 -34.12 -10.63 -11.37
C ALA A 212 -32.75 -11.33 -11.51
N GLY A 213 -31.92 -11.21 -10.46
CA GLY A 213 -30.54 -11.74 -10.46
C GLY A 213 -29.45 -10.68 -10.61
N ALA A 214 -29.81 -9.42 -10.79
CA ALA A 214 -28.85 -8.33 -10.65
C ALA A 214 -28.37 -8.22 -9.19
N ASN A 215 -27.15 -8.67 -8.94
CA ASN A 215 -26.58 -8.67 -7.60
C ASN A 215 -25.45 -7.66 -7.49
N LEU A 216 -25.77 -6.48 -6.98
CA LEU A 216 -24.83 -5.40 -6.72
C LEU A 216 -24.79 -5.10 -5.23
N ILE A 217 -23.61 -4.93 -4.67
CA ILE A 217 -23.38 -4.69 -3.24
C ILE A 217 -23.02 -3.23 -3.01
N ALA A 218 -23.82 -2.54 -2.23
CA ALA A 218 -23.51 -1.18 -1.78
C ALA A 218 -22.56 -1.25 -0.57
N VAL A 219 -21.39 -0.64 -0.70
CA VAL A 219 -20.38 -0.55 0.35
C VAL A 219 -19.84 0.87 0.46
N SER A 220 -19.42 1.26 1.67
CA SER A 220 -18.79 2.56 1.85
C SER A 220 -17.31 2.51 1.44
N LYS A 221 -16.76 3.69 1.15
CA LYS A 221 -15.33 3.84 0.86
C LYS A 221 -14.46 3.35 2.01
N GLU A 222 -14.86 3.65 3.24
CA GLU A 222 -14.17 3.23 4.45
C GLU A 222 -14.13 1.70 4.57
N GLN A 223 -15.25 1.03 4.31
CA GLN A 223 -15.31 -0.43 4.32
C GLN A 223 -14.31 -1.04 3.34
N VAL A 224 -14.29 -0.55 2.09
CA VAL A 224 -13.34 -1.03 1.08
C VAL A 224 -11.90 -0.75 1.48
N VAL A 225 -11.59 0.46 1.98
CA VAL A 225 -10.23 0.82 2.40
C VAL A 225 -9.76 -0.12 3.52
N PHE A 226 -10.56 -0.28 4.57
CA PHE A 226 -10.15 -1.11 5.73
C PHE A 226 -10.05 -2.59 5.38
N THR A 227 -10.98 -3.10 4.59
CA THR A 227 -10.95 -4.49 4.14
C THR A 227 -9.70 -4.82 3.33
N LEU A 228 -9.21 -3.89 2.50
CA LEU A 228 -8.05 -4.10 1.65
C LEU A 228 -6.71 -3.63 2.27
N LEU A 229 -6.69 -3.24 3.56
CA LEU A 229 -5.43 -2.99 4.24
C LEU A 229 -4.66 -4.30 4.44
N PRO A 230 -3.33 -4.29 4.26
CA PRO A 230 -2.48 -5.42 4.63
C PRO A 230 -2.66 -5.77 6.10
N ARG A 231 -2.63 -7.07 6.39
CA ARG A 231 -2.77 -7.60 7.75
C ARG A 231 -1.46 -8.21 8.23
N THR A 232 -1.21 -8.13 9.51
CA THR A 232 -0.06 -8.75 10.16
C THR A 232 -0.41 -9.13 11.59
N THR A 233 0.45 -9.94 12.22
CA THR A 233 0.30 -10.27 13.63
C THR A 233 0.95 -9.19 14.49
N GLY A 234 0.13 -8.57 15.34
CA GLY A 234 0.58 -7.70 16.43
C GLY A 234 0.70 -8.48 17.74
N ARG A 235 1.55 -8.02 18.66
CA ARG A 235 1.73 -8.62 19.97
C ARG A 235 1.50 -7.61 21.08
N PHE A 236 0.58 -7.90 21.98
CA PHE A 236 0.33 -7.12 23.17
C PHE A 236 1.47 -7.30 24.20
N SER A 237 1.85 -6.20 24.82
CA SER A 237 2.82 -6.17 25.93
C SER A 237 2.50 -5.00 26.86
N ARG A 238 3.10 -4.97 28.05
CA ARG A 238 2.99 -3.83 29.00
C ARG A 238 3.38 -2.48 28.38
N PHE A 239 4.11 -2.47 27.28
CA PHE A 239 4.59 -1.28 26.59
C PHE A 239 3.70 -0.86 25.39
N GLY A 240 2.56 -1.52 25.18
CA GLY A 240 1.66 -1.31 24.07
C GLY A 240 1.52 -2.51 23.14
N LEU A 241 0.77 -2.33 22.06
CA LEU A 241 0.64 -3.26 20.95
C LEU A 241 1.83 -3.10 20.01
N ARG A 242 2.63 -4.13 19.84
CA ARG A 242 3.80 -4.11 18.97
C ARG A 242 3.45 -4.67 17.59
N VAL A 243 3.64 -3.84 16.56
CA VAL A 243 3.42 -4.18 15.15
C VAL A 243 4.62 -3.65 14.34
N ASN A 244 5.20 -4.45 13.45
CA ASN A 244 6.35 -4.07 12.59
C ASN A 244 7.49 -3.39 13.38
N LYS A 245 7.79 -3.91 14.59
CA LYS A 245 8.80 -3.38 15.54
C LYS A 245 8.50 -1.98 16.10
N MET A 246 7.32 -1.42 15.83
CA MET A 246 6.81 -0.18 16.42
C MET A 246 5.79 -0.49 17.50
N ARG A 247 5.51 0.47 18.39
CA ARG A 247 4.56 0.33 19.49
C ARG A 247 3.40 1.29 19.31
N TYR A 248 2.23 0.77 19.57
CA TYR A 248 0.97 1.50 19.45
C TYR A 248 0.18 1.42 20.74
N LYS A 249 -0.60 2.44 21.03
CA LYS A 249 -1.44 2.53 22.22
C LYS A 249 -2.87 2.92 21.89
N ARG A 250 -3.77 2.50 22.75
CA ARG A 250 -5.16 2.95 22.82
C ARG A 250 -5.62 2.84 24.27
N ASP A 251 -6.37 3.82 24.74
CA ASP A 251 -6.98 3.80 26.06
C ASP A 251 -8.07 2.71 26.15
N GLY A 252 -8.29 2.15 27.33
CA GLY A 252 -9.27 1.07 27.54
C GLY A 252 -8.76 -0.35 27.25
N PHE A 253 -7.48 -0.52 26.86
CA PHE A 253 -6.89 -1.84 26.57
C PHE A 253 -5.88 -2.35 27.61
N THR A 254 -5.90 -1.78 28.84
CA THR A 254 -4.96 -2.08 29.92
C THR A 254 -4.91 -3.58 30.25
N GLU A 255 -6.05 -4.25 30.29
CA GLU A 255 -6.12 -5.69 30.57
C GLU A 255 -5.38 -6.51 29.50
N LYS A 256 -5.56 -6.18 28.20
CA LYS A 256 -4.86 -6.84 27.09
C LYS A 256 -3.36 -6.56 27.12
N TYR A 257 -2.95 -5.35 27.49
CA TYR A 257 -1.52 -5.03 27.65
C TYR A 257 -0.86 -5.85 28.76
N LEU A 258 -1.57 -6.12 29.86
CA LEU A 258 -1.07 -6.93 30.97
C LEU A 258 -1.12 -8.43 30.67
N ALA A 259 -2.19 -8.90 30.04
CA ALA A 259 -2.35 -10.30 29.65
C ALA A 259 -1.38 -10.72 28.55
N GLY A 260 -1.00 -9.78 27.67
CA GLY A 260 -0.21 -10.09 26.48
C GLY A 260 -1.02 -10.86 25.44
N GLY A 261 -0.31 -11.51 24.51
CA GLY A 261 -0.94 -12.32 23.46
C GLY A 261 -0.78 -11.71 22.07
N GLU A 262 -1.20 -12.47 21.07
CA GLU A 262 -1.16 -12.08 19.66
C GLU A 262 -2.54 -11.66 19.18
N ALA A 263 -2.55 -10.79 18.18
CA ALA A 263 -3.77 -10.29 17.56
C ALA A 263 -3.55 -9.95 16.10
N THR A 264 -4.57 -10.10 15.28
CA THR A 264 -4.55 -9.67 13.88
C THR A 264 -4.73 -8.16 13.81
N VAL A 265 -3.84 -7.50 13.08
CA VAL A 265 -3.80 -6.04 12.94
C VAL A 265 -3.71 -5.66 11.48
N ALA A 266 -4.57 -4.74 11.03
CA ALA A 266 -4.43 -4.09 9.75
C ALA A 266 -3.55 -2.84 9.89
N TYR A 267 -2.74 -2.54 8.87
CA TYR A 267 -1.85 -1.38 8.87
C TYR A 267 -1.82 -0.70 7.50
N ASN A 268 -1.47 0.58 7.48
CA ASN A 268 -1.23 1.31 6.24
C ASN A 268 0.28 1.40 6.00
N PRO A 269 0.83 0.81 4.92
CA PRO A 269 2.25 0.93 4.59
C PRO A 269 2.70 2.36 4.30
N ASP A 270 1.79 3.20 3.77
CA ASP A 270 2.08 4.57 3.35
C ASP A 270 2.10 5.55 4.54
N ASP A 271 1.51 5.16 5.69
CA ASP A 271 1.51 5.96 6.92
C ASP A 271 1.40 5.06 8.15
N VAL A 272 2.49 4.94 8.89
CA VAL A 272 2.57 4.08 10.09
C VAL A 272 1.99 4.73 11.36
N SER A 273 1.42 5.92 11.28
CA SER A 273 0.90 6.65 12.46
C SER A 273 -0.20 5.90 13.20
N LYS A 274 -0.94 5.04 12.49
CA LYS A 274 -2.04 4.25 13.06
C LYS A 274 -2.02 2.82 12.55
N VAL A 275 -2.49 1.91 13.40
CA VAL A 275 -2.83 0.54 13.04
C VAL A 275 -4.21 0.20 13.58
N TRP A 276 -4.85 -0.79 13.02
CA TRP A 276 -6.22 -1.18 13.42
C TRP A 276 -6.23 -2.63 13.89
N LEU A 277 -6.54 -2.81 15.16
CA LEU A 277 -6.84 -4.14 15.71
C LEU A 277 -8.13 -4.65 15.08
N ILE A 278 -8.10 -5.86 14.53
CA ILE A 278 -9.29 -6.52 13.99
C ILE A 278 -9.87 -7.41 15.07
N GLU A 279 -11.06 -7.08 15.54
CA GLU A 279 -11.75 -7.85 16.56
C GLU A 279 -13.25 -7.92 16.24
N LYS A 280 -13.78 -9.14 16.08
CA LYS A 280 -15.19 -9.40 15.76
C LYS A 280 -15.71 -8.61 14.55
N GLY A 281 -14.89 -8.44 13.53
CA GLY A 281 -15.22 -7.67 12.33
C GLY A 281 -15.12 -6.15 12.48
N ALA A 282 -14.72 -5.63 13.65
CA ALA A 282 -14.48 -4.21 13.87
C ALA A 282 -13.00 -3.85 13.74
N TYR A 283 -12.73 -2.69 13.17
CA TYR A 283 -11.40 -2.10 13.03
C TYR A 283 -11.18 -1.05 14.11
N ILE A 284 -10.42 -1.40 15.13
CA ILE A 284 -10.20 -0.57 16.32
C ILE A 284 -8.86 0.16 16.17
N PRO A 285 -8.81 1.51 16.02
CA PRO A 285 -7.57 2.24 15.80
C PRO A 285 -6.69 2.27 17.05
N PHE A 286 -5.39 2.08 16.86
CA PHE A 286 -4.32 2.26 17.82
C PHE A 286 -3.34 3.30 17.28
N GLU A 287 -2.87 4.22 18.11
CA GLU A 287 -1.99 5.30 17.73
C GLU A 287 -0.53 4.97 18.04
N LEU A 288 0.37 5.42 17.18
CA LEU A 288 1.80 5.23 17.32
C LEU A 288 2.33 5.94 18.58
N ILE A 289 3.19 5.25 19.34
CA ILE A 289 3.86 5.82 20.52
C ILE A 289 5.13 6.60 20.13
N GLU A 290 5.87 6.08 19.16
CA GLU A 290 7.13 6.66 18.70
C GLU A 290 6.90 7.81 17.71
N SER A 291 6.65 9.01 18.19
CA SER A 291 6.36 10.21 17.38
C SER A 291 7.35 10.50 16.24
N ARG A 292 8.62 10.04 16.35
CA ARG A 292 9.64 10.17 15.29
C ARG A 292 9.29 9.43 13.98
N TYR A 293 8.33 8.52 14.02
CA TYR A 293 7.86 7.76 12.85
C TYR A 293 6.49 8.24 12.35
N GLU A 294 5.88 9.22 12.99
CA GLU A 294 4.58 9.78 12.62
C GLU A 294 4.62 10.35 11.19
N GLY A 295 3.62 10.02 10.39
CA GLY A 295 3.50 10.45 8.99
C GLY A 295 4.56 9.85 8.05
N LYS A 296 5.27 8.78 8.43
CA LYS A 296 6.27 8.12 7.59
C LYS A 296 5.72 6.84 6.98
N GLU A 297 6.29 6.48 5.84
CA GLU A 297 6.07 5.18 5.21
C GLU A 297 6.80 4.06 5.99
N LEU A 298 6.26 2.85 5.90
CA LEU A 298 6.86 1.68 6.57
C LEU A 298 8.28 1.41 6.07
N SER A 299 8.53 1.57 4.78
CA SER A 299 9.85 1.42 4.13
C SER A 299 10.89 2.35 4.74
N ASP A 300 10.53 3.62 4.94
CA ASP A 300 11.42 4.61 5.56
C ASP A 300 11.75 4.27 7.01
N VAL A 301 10.75 3.83 7.76
CA VAL A 301 10.94 3.40 9.14
C VAL A 301 11.85 2.17 9.22
N GLU A 302 11.71 1.21 8.32
CA GLU A 302 12.59 0.04 8.25
C GLU A 302 14.04 0.43 7.94
N LEU A 303 14.26 1.36 7.01
CA LEU A 303 15.57 1.91 6.71
C LEU A 303 16.19 2.62 7.93
N MET A 304 15.42 3.45 8.63
CA MET A 304 15.85 4.10 9.86
C MET A 304 16.22 3.10 10.95
N GLN A 305 15.43 2.05 11.14
CA GLN A 305 15.69 0.98 12.11
C GLN A 305 16.95 0.19 11.77
N LYS A 306 17.16 -0.11 10.48
CA LYS A 306 18.35 -0.80 9.96
C LYS A 306 19.61 0.04 10.18
N GLY A 307 19.56 1.31 9.78
CA GLY A 307 20.69 2.23 9.98
C GLY A 307 21.07 2.39 11.44
N ARG A 308 20.09 2.56 12.35
CA ARG A 308 20.34 2.57 13.79
C ARG A 308 21.02 1.27 14.29
N LYS A 309 20.58 0.11 13.81
CA LYS A 309 21.15 -1.18 14.20
C LYS A 309 22.62 -1.29 13.76
N GLU A 310 22.95 -0.80 12.57
CA GLU A 310 24.32 -0.79 12.05
C GLU A 310 25.22 0.16 12.86
N LEU A 311 24.74 1.38 13.18
CA LEU A 311 25.47 2.32 14.03
C LEU A 311 25.78 1.72 15.42
N VAL A 312 24.78 1.09 16.05
CA VAL A 312 24.99 0.42 17.35
C VAL A 312 25.99 -0.72 17.23
N ARG A 313 25.95 -1.51 16.15
CA ARG A 313 26.90 -2.61 15.92
C ARG A 313 28.33 -2.10 15.76
N THR A 314 28.52 -1.02 15.01
CA THR A 314 29.84 -0.40 14.81
C THR A 314 30.38 0.17 16.14
N ALA A 315 29.52 0.87 16.89
CA ALA A 315 29.90 1.41 18.20
C ALA A 315 30.22 0.31 19.24
N ALA A 316 29.57 -0.85 19.15
CA ALA A 316 29.83 -1.97 20.06
C ALA A 316 31.28 -2.52 19.95
N VAL A 317 31.86 -2.51 18.75
CA VAL A 317 33.26 -2.92 18.53
C VAL A 317 34.21 -1.94 19.23
N SER A 318 33.99 -0.64 19.07
CA SER A 318 34.78 0.40 19.75
C SER A 318 34.63 0.33 21.28
N ASN A 319 33.40 0.08 21.74
CA ASN A 319 33.12 -0.08 23.18
C ASN A 319 33.86 -1.29 23.80
N LEU A 320 33.92 -2.41 23.10
CA LEU A 320 34.66 -3.58 23.56
C LEU A 320 36.16 -3.25 23.74
N GLN A 321 36.78 -2.53 22.79
CA GLN A 321 38.17 -2.12 22.91
C GLN A 321 38.37 -1.16 24.10
N ALA A 322 37.44 -0.23 24.31
CA ALA A 322 37.48 0.67 25.45
C ALA A 322 37.34 -0.06 26.80
N GLN A 323 36.53 -1.13 26.88
CA GLN A 323 36.40 -1.98 28.06
C GLN A 323 37.70 -2.76 28.35
N ILE A 324 38.36 -3.25 27.30
CA ILE A 324 39.68 -3.95 27.46
C ILE A 324 40.72 -2.96 28.00
N ASN A 325 40.80 -1.77 27.42
CA ASN A 325 41.76 -0.76 27.85
C ASN A 325 41.47 -0.30 29.31
N LEU A 326 40.21 -0.17 29.69
CA LEU A 326 39.83 0.12 31.07
C LEU A 326 40.23 -0.99 32.02
N ALA A 327 39.98 -2.25 31.68
CA ALA A 327 40.38 -3.40 32.48
C ALA A 327 41.91 -3.43 32.72
N GLN A 328 42.68 -3.24 31.64
CA GLN A 328 44.17 -3.18 31.73
C GLN A 328 44.64 -2.03 32.63
N SER A 329 44.00 -0.86 32.50
CA SER A 329 44.33 0.30 33.34
C SER A 329 44.04 0.03 34.83
N ILE A 330 42.93 -0.64 35.13
CA ILE A 330 42.59 -1.03 36.49
C ILE A 330 43.60 -2.05 37.03
N GLU A 331 43.98 -3.04 36.22
CA GLU A 331 44.99 -4.06 36.62
C GLU A 331 46.35 -3.43 36.90
N VAL A 332 46.81 -2.48 36.07
CA VAL A 332 48.06 -1.73 36.31
C VAL A 332 48.01 -0.97 37.61
N ILE A 333 46.88 -0.26 37.88
CA ILE A 333 46.70 0.46 39.15
C ILE A 333 46.72 -0.55 40.35
N ALA A 334 45.97 -1.61 40.23
CA ALA A 334 45.91 -2.63 41.29
C ALA A 334 47.27 -3.27 41.59
N ALA A 335 48.05 -3.56 40.53
CA ALA A 335 49.40 -4.13 40.66
C ALA A 335 50.41 -3.14 41.30
N SER A 336 50.21 -1.83 41.11
CA SER A 336 51.06 -0.81 41.70
C SER A 336 50.85 -0.60 43.20
N VAL A 337 49.73 -1.06 43.74
CA VAL A 337 49.39 -0.87 45.16
C VAL A 337 49.96 -2.01 46.00
N LYS A 338 50.86 -1.65 46.92
CA LYS A 338 51.38 -2.60 47.93
C LYS A 338 50.33 -2.73 49.05
N LYS A 339 50.05 -3.98 49.40
CA LYS A 339 49.22 -4.29 50.57
C LYS A 339 49.99 -3.93 51.84
N PRO A 340 49.45 -3.14 52.76
CA PRO A 340 50.11 -2.83 54.04
C PRO A 340 50.13 -4.04 54.92
N ASP A 341 51.21 -4.17 55.72
CA ASP A 341 51.45 -5.32 56.63
C ASP A 341 50.31 -5.47 57.64
N SER A 342 49.72 -4.36 58.09
CA SER A 342 48.57 -4.38 58.99
C SER A 342 47.56 -3.29 58.69
N ILE A 343 46.28 -3.60 58.82
CA ILE A 343 45.13 -2.63 58.60
C ILE A 343 44.39 -2.48 59.93
N ASN A 344 44.35 -1.26 60.47
CA ASN A 344 43.55 -0.95 61.65
C ASN A 344 42.07 -0.72 61.29
N ILE A 345 41.22 -1.69 61.62
CA ILE A 345 39.78 -1.63 61.34
C ILE A 345 38.96 -1.03 62.47
N LYS A 346 39.54 -0.78 63.66
CA LYS A 346 38.78 -0.30 64.85
C LYS A 346 38.39 1.18 64.78
N THR A 347 39.05 1.99 63.96
CA THR A 347 38.87 3.43 63.88
C THR A 347 38.36 3.91 62.52
N ILE A 348 37.62 3.09 61.79
CA ILE A 348 37.16 3.34 60.41
C ILE A 348 36.40 4.67 60.29
N ARG A 349 35.53 4.98 61.28
CA ARG A 349 34.70 6.20 61.26
C ARG A 349 35.53 7.46 61.36
N ASP A 350 36.49 7.48 62.28
CA ASP A 350 37.37 8.62 62.53
C ASP A 350 38.37 8.81 61.38
N THR A 351 38.87 7.74 60.84
CA THR A 351 39.77 7.75 59.67
C THR A 351 39.03 8.29 58.44
N ARG A 352 37.80 7.83 58.20
CA ARG A 352 36.95 8.33 57.09
C ARG A 352 36.71 9.84 57.23
N GLN A 353 36.41 10.31 58.44
CA GLN A 353 36.13 11.73 58.68
C GLN A 353 37.38 12.61 58.46
N LYS A 354 38.57 12.12 58.86
CA LYS A 354 39.87 12.78 58.61
C LYS A 354 40.20 12.83 57.10
N GLU A 355 40.02 11.70 56.37
CA GLU A 355 40.28 11.65 54.94
C GLU A 355 39.29 12.50 54.12
N GLN A 356 38.01 12.61 54.55
CA GLN A 356 37.06 13.47 53.93
C GLN A 356 37.39 14.96 54.07
N ARG A 357 37.93 15.36 55.23
CA ARG A 357 38.44 16.71 55.44
C ARG A 357 39.70 17.01 54.63
N ARG A 358 40.57 16.04 54.40
CA ARG A 358 41.76 16.18 53.55
C ARG A 358 41.44 16.31 52.06
N LYS A 359 40.41 15.61 51.58
CA LYS A 359 40.00 15.60 50.18
C LYS A 359 38.93 16.65 49.87
N HIS A 360 38.54 17.47 50.86
CA HIS A 360 37.57 18.53 50.59
C HIS A 360 38.21 19.60 49.70
N VAL A 361 37.75 19.70 48.46
CA VAL A 361 38.14 20.74 47.52
C VAL A 361 37.25 21.95 47.81
N ASN A 362 37.84 23.08 48.19
CA ASN A 362 37.13 24.31 48.38
C ASN A 362 36.96 25.03 47.02
N TYR A 363 35.90 24.69 46.30
CA TYR A 363 35.62 25.24 44.98
C TYR A 363 35.49 26.76 44.96
N VAL A 364 35.07 27.41 46.07
CA VAL A 364 34.97 28.86 46.16
C VAL A 364 36.37 29.51 46.31
N GLY A 365 37.35 28.79 46.85
CA GLY A 365 38.71 29.31 47.01
C GLY A 365 39.64 29.13 45.81
N GLU A 366 39.30 28.26 44.87
CA GLU A 366 40.10 28.03 43.64
C GLU A 366 39.74 29.05 42.55
N GLU A 367 38.48 29.53 42.45
CA GLU A 367 38.08 30.57 41.50
C GLU A 367 38.76 31.95 41.80
N MET A 368 39.18 32.20 43.02
CA MET A 368 39.87 33.45 43.39
C MET A 368 41.40 33.46 43.19
N LYS A 369 41.99 32.38 42.65
CA LYS A 369 43.43 32.30 42.38
C LYS A 369 43.83 32.41 40.92
N HIS A 370 42.89 32.67 40.03
CA HIS A 370 43.10 32.77 38.58
C HIS A 370 42.71 34.14 38.01
N ASP A 371 42.74 35.23 38.84
CA ASP A 371 42.74 36.63 38.36
C ASP A 371 44.11 37.29 38.59
#